data_52b66f230d62889049315e979c5b7be2
#
_entry.id   52b66f230d62889049315e979c5b7be2
#
_cell.length_a   1.000
_cell.length_b   1.000
_cell.length_c   1.000
_cell.angle_alpha   90.00
_cell.angle_beta   90.00
_cell.angle_gamma   90.00
#
_symmetry.space_group_name_H-M   'P 1'
#
loop_
_entity.id
_entity.type
_entity.pdbx_description
1 polymer ?
#
loop_
_entity_poly.entity_id
_entity_poly.type
_entity_poly.pdbx_seq_one_letter_code
_entity_poly.pdbx_strand_id
1 'polypeptide(L)'
;MTLEQHSGRLESTVAHLDDSAEVFAVGVRLTGRLQRNHPQVARILLRVGLPRLVSSVGLAPRTRELLRASETAGRLHVGDLDAALASAGGSLLGLMQLLDAEPHMDAEKAGDHLAANLLRMFGLPHDEAWDVATRPLPALG
;
A
#
# COMPACT_ATOMS: atom_id res chain seq x y z
N MET A 1 -17.49 -4.76 4.27
CA MET A 1 -16.50 -4.55 3.22
C MET A 1 -15.70 -5.82 2.96
N THR A 2 -15.49 -6.17 1.71
CA THR A 2 -14.66 -7.30 1.28
C THR A 2 -13.33 -6.78 0.74
N LEU A 3 -12.37 -7.70 0.49
CA LEU A 3 -11.09 -7.33 -0.15
C LEU A 3 -11.32 -6.77 -1.56
N GLU A 4 -12.25 -7.35 -2.32
CA GLU A 4 -12.58 -6.86 -3.65
C GLU A 4 -13.17 -5.46 -3.61
N GLN A 5 -14.05 -5.18 -2.65
CA GLN A 5 -14.61 -3.85 -2.46
C GLN A 5 -13.53 -2.85 -2.07
N HIS A 6 -12.60 -3.23 -1.18
CA HIS A 6 -11.47 -2.38 -0.84
C HIS A 6 -10.63 -2.05 -2.06
N SER A 7 -10.27 -3.07 -2.85
CA SER A 7 -9.50 -2.88 -4.08
C SER A 7 -10.20 -1.95 -5.06
N GLY A 8 -11.51 -2.11 -5.25
CA GLY A 8 -12.31 -1.25 -6.12
C GLY A 8 -12.37 0.20 -5.63
N ARG A 9 -12.48 0.39 -4.32
CA ARG A 9 -12.46 1.73 -3.71
C ARG A 9 -11.10 2.40 -3.88
N LEU A 10 -10.00 1.65 -3.71
CA LEU A 10 -8.67 2.17 -3.96
C LEU A 10 -8.53 2.64 -5.40
N GLU A 11 -8.95 1.81 -6.35
CA GLU A 11 -8.87 2.13 -7.77
C GLU A 11 -9.64 3.41 -8.10
N SER A 12 -10.88 3.54 -7.60
CA SER A 12 -11.69 4.74 -7.80
C SER A 12 -11.05 5.98 -7.15
N THR A 13 -10.53 5.81 -5.95
CA THR A 13 -9.93 6.91 -5.18
C THR A 13 -8.71 7.50 -5.88
N VAL A 14 -7.89 6.66 -6.53
CA VAL A 14 -6.66 7.11 -7.17
C VAL A 14 -6.80 7.41 -8.66
N ALA A 15 -7.98 7.22 -9.24
CA ALA A 15 -8.18 7.31 -10.68
C ALA A 15 -7.80 8.67 -11.29
N HIS A 16 -7.83 9.74 -10.48
CA HIS A 16 -7.48 11.09 -10.94
C HIS A 16 -6.04 11.50 -10.62
N LEU A 17 -5.27 10.63 -9.95
CA LEU A 17 -3.87 10.94 -9.62
C LEU A 17 -2.97 10.58 -10.80
N ASP A 18 -2.05 11.48 -11.12
CA ASP A 18 -1.12 11.30 -12.25
C ASP A 18 0.24 10.73 -11.82
N ASP A 19 0.61 10.92 -10.55
CA ASP A 19 1.90 10.45 -10.03
C ASP A 19 1.79 9.01 -9.54
N SER A 20 2.41 8.07 -10.25
CA SER A 20 2.38 6.65 -9.90
C SER A 20 2.96 6.35 -8.51
N ALA A 21 3.95 7.12 -8.06
CA ALA A 21 4.49 6.99 -6.72
C ALA A 21 3.44 7.36 -5.67
N GLU A 22 2.67 8.42 -5.92
CA GLU A 22 1.57 8.80 -5.03
C GLU A 22 0.46 7.75 -5.03
N VAL A 23 0.10 7.22 -6.19
CA VAL A 23 -0.91 6.14 -6.29
C VAL A 23 -0.49 4.96 -5.41
N PHE A 24 0.76 4.54 -5.49
CA PHE A 24 1.28 3.46 -4.65
C PHE A 24 1.20 3.80 -3.17
N ALA A 25 1.66 4.99 -2.80
CA ALA A 25 1.64 5.44 -1.40
C ALA A 25 0.22 5.51 -0.83
N VAL A 26 -0.74 6.02 -1.60
CA VAL A 26 -2.15 6.06 -1.19
C VAL A 26 -2.68 4.66 -0.93
N GLY A 27 -2.38 3.72 -1.82
CA GLY A 27 -2.78 2.32 -1.64
C GLY A 27 -2.26 1.71 -0.34
N VAL A 28 -0.99 1.93 -0.04
CA VAL A 28 -0.36 1.45 1.22
C VAL A 28 -1.02 2.10 2.43
N ARG A 29 -1.21 3.41 2.40
CA ARG A 29 -1.78 4.16 3.52
C ARG A 29 -3.23 3.75 3.81
N LEU A 30 -4.04 3.62 2.77
CA LEU A 30 -5.45 3.24 2.94
C LEU A 30 -5.59 1.78 3.37
N THR A 31 -4.75 0.89 2.85
CA THR A 31 -4.79 -0.53 3.27
C THR A 31 -4.33 -0.66 4.72
N GLY A 32 -3.32 0.10 5.14
CA GLY A 32 -2.89 0.13 6.53
C GLY A 32 -3.99 0.58 7.49
N ARG A 33 -4.88 1.46 7.04
CA ARG A 33 -6.00 1.94 7.88
C ARG A 33 -7.11 0.92 8.09
N LEU A 34 -7.12 -0.17 7.31
CA LEU A 34 -8.11 -1.23 7.47
C LEU A 34 -8.11 -1.82 8.88
N GLN A 35 -6.96 -1.87 9.52
CA GLN A 35 -6.85 -2.41 10.88
C GLN A 35 -7.77 -1.67 11.87
N ARG A 36 -7.97 -0.36 11.68
CA ARG A 36 -8.82 0.46 12.56
C ARG A 36 -10.24 0.61 12.01
N ASN A 37 -10.36 0.81 10.70
CA ASN A 37 -11.64 1.15 10.07
C ASN A 37 -12.48 -0.07 9.73
N HIS A 38 -11.84 -1.17 9.35
CA HIS A 38 -12.49 -2.41 8.95
C HIS A 38 -11.71 -3.62 9.48
N PRO A 39 -11.72 -3.85 10.83
CA PRO A 39 -10.90 -4.89 11.44
C PRO A 39 -11.15 -6.29 10.88
N GLN A 40 -12.39 -6.58 10.45
CA GLN A 40 -12.72 -7.88 9.87
C GLN A 40 -12.00 -8.13 8.55
N VAL A 41 -11.85 -7.11 7.71
CA VAL A 41 -11.09 -7.22 6.45
C VAL A 41 -9.60 -7.41 6.75
N ALA A 42 -9.07 -6.64 7.71
CA ALA A 42 -7.68 -6.78 8.15
C ALA A 42 -7.39 -8.18 8.66
N ARG A 43 -8.28 -8.77 9.44
CA ARG A 43 -8.13 -10.14 9.94
C ARG A 43 -8.11 -11.17 8.81
N ILE A 44 -8.91 -10.97 7.78
CA ILE A 44 -8.89 -11.84 6.60
C ILE A 44 -7.52 -11.76 5.92
N LEU A 45 -7.00 -10.55 5.71
CA LEU A 45 -5.67 -10.37 5.11
C LEU A 45 -4.57 -11.06 5.93
N LEU A 46 -4.60 -10.89 7.24
CA LEU A 46 -3.62 -11.53 8.13
C LEU A 46 -3.73 -13.05 8.13
N ARG A 47 -4.96 -13.57 8.00
CA ARG A 47 -5.20 -15.01 8.00
C ARG A 47 -4.76 -15.67 6.71
N VAL A 48 -5.04 -15.05 5.56
CA VAL A 48 -4.68 -15.63 4.25
C VAL A 48 -3.18 -15.52 3.97
N GLY A 49 -2.50 -14.53 4.56
CA GLY A 49 -1.07 -14.37 4.47
C GLY A 49 -0.59 -13.88 3.11
N LEU A 50 0.74 -13.78 2.99
CA LEU A 50 1.39 -13.19 1.82
C LEU A 50 1.12 -13.95 0.52
N PRO A 51 1.20 -15.30 0.45
CA PRO A 51 0.95 -15.99 -0.82
C PRO A 51 -0.42 -15.69 -1.40
N ARG A 52 -1.43 -15.60 -0.55
CA ARG A 52 -2.79 -15.32 -1.00
C ARG A 52 -2.96 -13.85 -1.35
N LEU A 53 -2.30 -12.97 -0.63
CA LEU A 53 -2.29 -11.54 -0.95
C LEU A 53 -1.67 -11.30 -2.32
N VAL A 54 -0.56 -11.95 -2.63
CA VAL A 54 0.14 -11.83 -3.91
C VAL A 54 -0.68 -12.42 -5.05
N SER A 55 -1.44 -13.48 -4.80
CA SER A 55 -2.29 -14.13 -5.78
C SER A 55 -3.74 -13.68 -5.77
N SER A 56 -4.13 -12.86 -4.77
CA SER A 56 -5.53 -12.47 -4.61
C SER A 56 -5.99 -11.51 -5.70
N VAL A 57 -7.26 -11.62 -6.01
CA VAL A 57 -7.89 -10.86 -7.06
C VAL A 57 -7.91 -9.37 -6.71
N GLY A 58 -7.26 -8.58 -7.52
CA GLY A 58 -7.40 -7.13 -7.52
C GLY A 58 -6.30 -6.35 -6.84
N LEU A 59 -5.69 -6.82 -5.75
CA LEU A 59 -4.63 -6.05 -5.07
C LEU A 59 -3.27 -6.27 -5.75
N ALA A 60 -2.76 -7.50 -5.77
CA ALA A 60 -1.43 -7.75 -6.30
C ALA A 60 -1.33 -7.55 -7.81
N PRO A 61 -2.29 -7.99 -8.65
CA PRO A 61 -2.20 -7.73 -10.09
C PRO A 61 -2.16 -6.24 -10.43
N ARG A 62 -2.95 -5.41 -9.76
CA ARG A 62 -2.95 -3.96 -9.98
C ARG A 62 -1.69 -3.31 -9.49
N THR A 63 -1.19 -3.72 -8.34
CA THR A 63 0.06 -3.21 -7.79
C THR A 63 1.24 -3.59 -8.68
N ARG A 64 1.26 -4.81 -9.20
CA ARG A 64 2.29 -5.25 -10.15
C ARG A 64 2.30 -4.38 -11.40
N GLU A 65 1.15 -4.12 -11.98
CA GLU A 65 1.03 -3.26 -13.16
C GLU A 65 1.45 -1.83 -12.88
N LEU A 66 1.04 -1.29 -11.73
CA LEU A 66 1.42 0.04 -11.28
C LEU A 66 2.93 0.18 -11.14
N LEU A 67 3.57 -0.78 -10.48
CA LEU A 67 5.02 -0.76 -10.27
C LEU A 67 5.77 -0.91 -11.60
N ARG A 68 5.29 -1.76 -12.50
CA ARG A 68 5.88 -1.92 -13.82
C ARG A 68 5.78 -0.62 -14.63
N ALA A 69 4.62 0.00 -14.64
CA ALA A 69 4.42 1.26 -15.34
C ALA A 69 5.27 2.39 -14.75
N SER A 70 5.40 2.41 -13.43
CA SER A 70 6.21 3.41 -12.74
C SER A 70 7.70 3.26 -13.07
N GLU A 71 8.19 2.03 -13.17
CA GLU A 71 9.58 1.78 -13.57
C GLU A 71 9.81 2.16 -15.02
N THR A 72 8.90 1.80 -15.92
CA THR A 72 8.98 2.17 -17.33
C THR A 72 9.00 3.68 -17.51
N ALA A 73 8.23 4.41 -16.73
CA ALA A 73 8.20 5.88 -16.76
C ALA A 73 9.42 6.52 -16.08
N GLY A 74 10.30 5.74 -15.47
CA GLY A 74 11.48 6.27 -14.76
C GLY A 74 11.15 6.89 -13.41
N ARG A 75 9.96 6.65 -12.88
CA ARG A 75 9.54 7.24 -11.59
C ARG A 75 10.07 6.47 -10.39
N LEU A 76 10.04 5.14 -10.45
CA LEU A 76 10.53 4.25 -9.41
C LEU A 76 11.52 3.25 -9.99
N HIS A 77 12.41 2.74 -9.15
CA HIS A 77 13.33 1.65 -9.46
C HIS A 77 12.89 0.41 -8.68
N VAL A 78 12.18 -0.48 -9.35
CA VAL A 78 11.52 -1.61 -8.70
C VAL A 78 12.39 -2.87 -8.72
N GLY A 79 13.10 -3.12 -9.82
CA GLY A 79 13.88 -4.32 -10.01
C GLY A 79 13.01 -5.55 -10.23
N ASP A 80 13.26 -6.61 -9.46
CA ASP A 80 12.45 -7.82 -9.53
C ASP A 80 11.06 -7.57 -8.94
N LEU A 81 10.04 -7.73 -9.76
CA LEU A 81 8.65 -7.45 -9.35
C LEU A 81 8.16 -8.41 -8.26
N ASP A 82 8.53 -9.67 -8.31
CA ASP A 82 8.10 -10.63 -7.28
C ASP A 82 8.72 -10.30 -5.93
N ALA A 83 10.02 -9.97 -5.91
CA ALA A 83 10.69 -9.53 -4.70
C ALA A 83 10.10 -8.22 -4.17
N ALA A 84 9.78 -7.28 -5.06
CA ALA A 84 9.17 -6.01 -4.69
C ALA A 84 7.80 -6.21 -4.05
N LEU A 85 6.97 -7.07 -4.65
CA LEU A 85 5.65 -7.39 -4.10
C LEU A 85 5.75 -8.10 -2.75
N ALA A 86 6.70 -9.02 -2.60
CA ALA A 86 6.93 -9.71 -1.34
C ALA A 86 7.38 -8.73 -0.25
N SER A 87 8.27 -7.81 -0.59
CA SER A 87 8.77 -6.81 0.35
C SER A 87 7.66 -5.84 0.78
N ALA A 88 6.91 -5.32 -0.18
CA ALA A 88 5.83 -4.37 0.10
C ALA A 88 4.68 -5.06 0.84
N GLY A 89 4.23 -6.21 0.34
CA GLY A 89 3.13 -6.95 0.96
C GLY A 89 3.47 -7.48 2.34
N GLY A 90 4.68 -8.01 2.51
CA GLY A 90 5.15 -8.50 3.81
C GLY A 90 5.27 -7.38 4.84
N SER A 91 5.78 -6.22 4.42
CA SER A 91 5.86 -5.04 5.29
C SER A 91 4.48 -4.56 5.72
N LEU A 92 3.52 -4.55 4.79
CA LEU A 92 2.15 -4.13 5.10
C LEU A 92 1.48 -5.09 6.06
N LEU A 93 1.59 -6.40 5.84
CA LEU A 93 1.05 -7.40 6.76
C LEU A 93 1.71 -7.30 8.13
N GLY A 94 3.03 -7.09 8.18
CA GLY A 94 3.75 -6.89 9.43
C GLY A 94 3.26 -5.68 10.19
N LEU A 95 3.03 -4.55 9.50
CA LEU A 95 2.45 -3.36 10.13
C LEU A 95 1.05 -3.65 10.67
N MET A 96 0.21 -4.34 9.91
CA MET A 96 -1.15 -4.67 10.34
C MET A 96 -1.14 -5.57 11.59
N GLN A 97 -0.22 -6.54 11.65
CA GLN A 97 -0.05 -7.37 12.84
C GLN A 97 0.37 -6.54 14.07
N LEU A 98 1.29 -5.61 13.86
CA LEU A 98 1.74 -4.73 14.93
C LEU A 98 0.61 -3.84 15.43
N LEU A 99 -0.16 -3.27 14.52
CA LEU A 99 -1.32 -2.44 14.88
C LEU A 99 -2.39 -3.24 15.63
N ASP A 100 -2.58 -4.50 15.29
CA ASP A 100 -3.51 -5.37 15.99
C ASP A 100 -3.05 -5.63 17.43
N ALA A 101 -1.74 -5.82 17.62
CA ALA A 101 -1.14 -6.06 18.94
C ALA A 101 -1.04 -4.79 19.79
N GLU A 102 -1.01 -3.62 19.17
CA GLU A 102 -0.79 -2.33 19.83
C GLU A 102 -1.95 -1.36 19.54
N PRO A 103 -3.09 -1.50 20.28
CA PRO A 103 -4.29 -0.71 19.98
C PRO A 103 -4.12 0.81 20.09
N HIS A 104 -3.10 1.27 20.84
CA HIS A 104 -2.85 2.71 21.03
C HIS A 104 -1.92 3.32 19.98
N MET A 105 -1.33 2.49 19.11
CA MET A 105 -0.48 3.00 18.05
C MET A 105 -1.29 3.82 17.03
N ASP A 106 -0.72 4.94 16.59
CA ASP A 106 -1.32 5.78 15.57
C ASP A 106 -1.20 5.10 14.20
N ALA A 107 -2.29 4.49 13.73
CA ALA A 107 -2.30 3.73 12.48
C ALA A 107 -2.05 4.62 11.26
N GLU A 108 -2.55 5.86 11.26
CA GLU A 108 -2.35 6.77 10.14
C GLU A 108 -0.89 7.15 10.00
N LYS A 109 -0.26 7.53 11.11
CA LYS A 109 1.13 7.90 11.15
C LYS A 109 2.04 6.73 10.77
N ALA A 110 1.74 5.54 11.29
CA ALA A 110 2.49 4.33 10.96
C ALA A 110 2.38 4.00 9.47
N GLY A 111 1.20 4.15 8.88
CA GLY A 111 0.98 3.94 7.46
C GLY A 111 1.75 4.93 6.60
N ASP A 112 1.80 6.21 6.99
CA ASP A 112 2.57 7.22 6.29
C ASP A 112 4.06 6.88 6.30
N HIS A 113 4.60 6.47 7.44
CA HIS A 113 6.00 6.05 7.55
C HIS A 113 6.30 4.81 6.72
N LEU A 114 5.40 3.83 6.71
CA LEU A 114 5.59 2.63 5.89
C LEU A 114 5.61 2.99 4.41
N ALA A 115 4.67 3.82 3.95
CA ALA A 115 4.61 4.26 2.56
C ALA A 115 5.91 4.96 2.17
N ALA A 116 6.43 5.86 3.01
CA ALA A 116 7.69 6.54 2.76
C ALA A 116 8.86 5.55 2.68
N ASN A 117 8.91 4.59 3.60
CA ASN A 117 9.97 3.58 3.60
C ASN A 117 9.96 2.73 2.33
N LEU A 118 8.78 2.34 1.86
CA LEU A 118 8.66 1.57 0.62
C LEU A 118 9.05 2.39 -0.60
N LEU A 119 8.68 3.67 -0.66
CA LEU A 119 9.11 4.55 -1.75
C LEU A 119 10.62 4.72 -1.77
N ARG A 120 11.26 4.79 -0.61
CA ARG A 120 12.73 4.84 -0.52
C ARG A 120 13.36 3.56 -1.01
N MET A 121 12.77 2.43 -0.67
CA MET A 121 13.20 1.12 -1.18
C MET A 121 13.14 1.10 -2.71
N PHE A 122 12.15 1.77 -3.29
CA PHE A 122 12.00 1.87 -4.74
C PHE A 122 12.74 3.07 -5.34
N GLY A 123 13.68 3.66 -4.61
CA GLY A 123 14.65 4.59 -5.15
C GLY A 123 14.33 6.07 -5.05
N LEU A 124 13.22 6.47 -4.42
CA LEU A 124 12.99 7.89 -4.21
C LEU A 124 13.95 8.47 -3.16
N PRO A 125 14.43 9.69 -3.36
CA PRO A 125 15.22 10.39 -2.33
C PRO A 125 14.44 10.48 -1.02
N HIS A 126 15.17 10.54 0.09
CA HIS A 126 14.61 10.49 1.44
C HIS A 126 13.46 11.49 1.65
N ASP A 127 13.69 12.76 1.33
CA ASP A 127 12.71 13.82 1.57
C ASP A 127 11.55 13.77 0.57
N GLU A 128 11.82 13.43 -0.68
CA GLU A 128 10.78 13.28 -1.69
C GLU A 128 9.83 12.14 -1.32
N ALA A 129 10.35 11.02 -0.82
CA ALA A 129 9.52 9.90 -0.38
C ALA A 129 8.56 10.34 0.73
N TRP A 130 9.05 11.11 1.69
CA TRP A 130 8.21 11.64 2.76
C TRP A 130 7.14 12.60 2.24
N ASP A 131 7.52 13.52 1.33
CA ASP A 131 6.57 14.44 0.73
C ASP A 131 5.45 13.71 0.00
N VAL A 132 5.80 12.72 -0.81
CA VAL A 132 4.80 11.92 -1.54
C VAL A 132 3.91 11.15 -0.57
N ALA A 133 4.50 10.50 0.42
CA ALA A 133 3.78 9.67 1.39
C ALA A 133 2.85 10.47 2.31
N THR A 134 3.07 11.78 2.45
CA THR A 134 2.28 12.63 3.35
C THR A 134 1.40 13.62 2.62
N ARG A 135 1.26 13.51 1.29
CA ARG A 135 0.32 14.34 0.55
C ARG A 135 -1.10 14.11 1.06
N PRO A 136 -1.98 15.13 1.03
CA PRO A 136 -3.37 14.94 1.45
C PRO A 136 -3.98 13.76 0.70
N LEU A 137 -4.65 12.88 1.45
CA LEU A 137 -5.33 11.73 0.84
C LEU A 137 -6.51 12.23 -0.01
N PRO A 138 -6.73 11.62 -1.20
CA PRO A 138 -7.92 11.92 -1.98
C PRO A 138 -9.18 11.58 -1.21
N ALA A 139 -10.28 12.27 -1.52
CA ALA A 139 -11.56 11.95 -0.94
C ALA A 139 -11.96 10.52 -1.33
N LEU A 140 -12.44 9.75 -0.34
CA LEU A 140 -12.94 8.41 -0.59
C LEU A 140 -14.25 8.50 -1.38
N GLY A 141 -14.22 8.01 -2.58
CA GLY A 141 -15.40 7.97 -3.42
C GLY A 141 -16.39 6.89 -3.00
#